data_30bdd5c92cb46e484f61e8358af2c57d
#
_entry.id   30bdd5c92cb46e484f61e8358af2c57d
#
_cell.length_a   1.000
_cell.length_b   1.000
_cell.length_c   1.000
_cell.angle_alpha   90.00
_cell.angle_beta   90.00
_cell.angle_gamma   90.00
#
_symmetry.space_group_name_H-M   'P 1'
#
loop_
_entity.id
_entity.type
_entity.pdbx_description
1 polymer ?
#
loop_
_entity_poly.entity_id
_entity_poly.type
_entity_poly.pdbx_seq_one_letter_code
_entity_poly.pdbx_strand_id
1 'polypeptide(L)'
;MKSPCKHPGCASLLDALGYCDAHAANAPDASRDYDRGRRMDTPALRAAADFRSSYRWKKVQRLKQSMNPLCEDPYGQHERRGITETGKQVHHIVGLAQCAGDERAYSLDNLMSVCWKCHARLERDERSKDL
;
A
#
# COMPACT_ATOMS: atom_id res chain seq x y z
N MET A 1 -7.72 7.26 41.38
CA MET A 1 -6.76 8.25 40.84
C MET A 1 -7.21 8.67 39.45
N LYS A 2 -7.34 9.98 39.20
CA LYS A 2 -7.77 10.49 37.89
C LYS A 2 -6.56 10.77 36.99
N SER A 3 -6.73 10.62 35.70
CA SER A 3 -5.70 10.85 34.70
C SER A 3 -6.04 12.08 33.83
N PRO A 4 -5.04 12.90 33.46
CA PRO A 4 -5.32 14.03 32.57
C PRO A 4 -5.68 13.58 31.17
N CYS A 5 -6.48 14.39 30.46
CA CYS A 5 -6.76 14.18 29.06
C CYS A 5 -5.44 14.19 28.25
N LYS A 6 -5.33 13.31 27.26
CA LYS A 6 -4.11 13.19 26.44
C LYS A 6 -3.91 14.34 25.46
N HIS A 7 -4.92 15.19 25.27
CA HIS A 7 -4.76 16.36 24.41
C HIS A 7 -3.80 17.37 25.03
N PRO A 8 -2.78 17.83 24.32
CA PRO A 8 -1.83 18.81 24.86
C PRO A 8 -2.54 20.09 25.33
N GLY A 9 -2.22 20.51 26.56
CA GLY A 9 -2.80 21.71 27.16
C GLY A 9 -4.19 21.53 27.78
N CYS A 10 -4.77 20.34 27.74
CA CYS A 10 -6.06 20.07 28.37
C CYS A 10 -5.85 19.67 29.84
N ALA A 11 -6.53 20.37 30.75
CA ALA A 11 -6.45 20.13 32.20
C ALA A 11 -7.57 19.23 32.72
N SER A 12 -8.45 18.70 31.86
CA SER A 12 -9.56 17.83 32.27
C SER A 12 -9.04 16.53 32.87
N LEU A 13 -9.61 16.15 34.00
CA LEU A 13 -9.28 14.90 34.69
C LEU A 13 -10.30 13.82 34.35
N LEU A 14 -9.82 12.64 34.02
CA LEU A 14 -10.64 11.50 33.62
C LEU A 14 -10.46 10.34 34.60
N ASP A 15 -11.52 9.52 34.73
CA ASP A 15 -11.47 8.30 35.57
C ASP A 15 -10.64 7.20 34.90
N ALA A 16 -10.42 7.27 33.58
CA ALA A 16 -9.60 6.35 32.81
C ALA A 16 -8.68 7.09 31.87
N LEU A 17 -7.60 6.45 31.42
CA LEU A 17 -6.70 7.00 30.42
C LEU A 17 -7.46 7.25 29.10
N GLY A 18 -7.19 8.39 28.48
CA GLY A 18 -7.81 8.72 27.19
C GLY A 18 -8.03 10.22 27.00
N TYR A 19 -9.13 10.56 26.34
CA TYR A 19 -9.51 11.91 25.98
C TYR A 19 -10.83 12.30 26.63
N CYS A 20 -10.96 13.56 27.06
CA CYS A 20 -12.23 14.09 27.55
C CYS A 20 -13.25 14.21 26.40
N ASP A 21 -14.52 14.50 26.73
CA ASP A 21 -15.59 14.59 25.73
C ASP A 21 -15.28 15.65 24.66
N ALA A 22 -14.65 16.76 25.04
CA ALA A 22 -14.28 17.82 24.08
C ALA A 22 -13.19 17.37 23.08
N HIS A 23 -12.40 16.37 23.44
CA HIS A 23 -11.27 15.89 22.63
C HIS A 23 -11.44 14.44 22.16
N ALA A 24 -12.63 13.87 22.32
CA ALA A 24 -12.91 12.50 21.92
C ALA A 24 -12.67 12.25 20.44
N ALA A 25 -12.84 13.28 19.59
CA ALA A 25 -12.59 13.19 18.16
C ALA A 25 -11.10 12.98 17.82
N ASN A 26 -10.19 13.31 18.74
CA ASN A 26 -8.74 13.11 18.58
C ASN A 26 -8.28 11.71 18.99
N ALA A 27 -9.17 10.90 19.56
CA ALA A 27 -8.85 9.54 19.93
C ALA A 27 -8.52 8.71 18.67
N PRO A 28 -7.53 7.78 18.74
CA PRO A 28 -7.26 6.87 17.65
C PRO A 28 -8.51 6.10 17.24
N ASP A 29 -8.71 5.94 15.94
CA ASP A 29 -9.85 5.21 15.43
C ASP A 29 -9.61 3.69 15.62
N ALA A 30 -10.21 3.13 16.65
CA ALA A 30 -10.12 1.71 16.96
C ALA A 30 -10.67 0.83 15.83
N SER A 31 -11.64 1.33 15.04
CA SER A 31 -12.15 0.61 13.86
C SER A 31 -11.07 0.41 12.81
N ARG A 32 -10.26 1.43 12.55
CA ARG A 32 -9.16 1.35 11.58
C ARG A 32 -8.12 0.33 11.99
N ASP A 33 -7.76 0.31 13.27
CA ASP A 33 -6.78 -0.65 13.79
C ASP A 33 -7.31 -2.07 13.72
N TYR A 34 -8.57 -2.26 14.04
CA TYR A 34 -9.25 -3.56 13.93
C TYR A 34 -9.31 -4.03 12.48
N ASP A 35 -9.74 -3.17 11.55
CA ASP A 35 -9.82 -3.49 10.13
C ASP A 35 -8.44 -3.80 9.53
N ARG A 36 -7.41 -3.07 9.96
CA ARG A 36 -6.03 -3.34 9.53
C ARG A 36 -5.58 -4.71 9.99
N GLY A 37 -5.80 -5.06 11.26
CA GLY A 37 -5.48 -6.38 11.80
C GLY A 37 -6.25 -7.50 11.08
N ARG A 38 -7.53 -7.27 10.81
CA ARG A 38 -8.39 -8.22 10.11
C ARG A 38 -7.93 -8.45 8.68
N ARG A 39 -7.51 -7.41 7.95
CA ARG A 39 -6.97 -7.53 6.58
C ARG A 39 -5.70 -8.37 6.52
N MET A 40 -4.89 -8.32 7.57
CA MET A 40 -3.65 -9.08 7.68
C MET A 40 -3.88 -10.52 8.15
N ASP A 41 -5.12 -10.88 8.47
CA ASP A 41 -5.45 -12.16 9.11
C ASP A 41 -5.71 -13.29 8.13
N THR A 42 -5.90 -13.00 6.83
CA THR A 42 -6.05 -14.06 5.83
C THR A 42 -4.67 -14.59 5.42
N PRO A 43 -4.51 -15.91 5.20
CA PRO A 43 -3.24 -16.46 4.74
C PRO A 43 -2.71 -15.82 3.46
N ALA A 44 -3.59 -15.49 2.52
CA ALA A 44 -3.22 -14.84 1.27
C ALA A 44 -2.64 -13.44 1.50
N LEU A 45 -3.25 -12.65 2.39
CA LEU A 45 -2.78 -11.31 2.73
C LEU A 45 -1.45 -11.34 3.48
N ARG A 46 -1.28 -12.32 4.38
CA ARG A 46 -0.01 -12.52 5.09
C ARG A 46 1.10 -12.91 4.13
N ALA A 47 0.82 -13.83 3.20
CA ALA A 47 1.79 -14.24 2.19
C ALA A 47 2.20 -13.08 1.30
N ALA A 48 1.26 -12.22 0.89
CA ALA A 48 1.55 -11.03 0.10
C ALA A 48 2.40 -10.01 0.89
N ALA A 49 2.10 -9.81 2.17
CA ALA A 49 2.88 -8.91 3.03
C ALA A 49 4.31 -9.45 3.24
N ASP A 50 4.45 -10.74 3.49
CA ASP A 50 5.75 -11.41 3.64
C ASP A 50 6.59 -11.31 2.36
N PHE A 51 5.95 -11.48 1.21
CA PHE A 51 6.60 -11.32 -0.09
C PHE A 51 7.15 -9.90 -0.26
N ARG A 52 6.31 -8.86 -0.02
CA ARG A 52 6.70 -7.46 -0.18
C ARG A 52 7.82 -7.03 0.77
N SER A 53 7.91 -7.65 1.95
CA SER A 53 8.96 -7.36 2.92
C SER A 53 10.22 -8.19 2.68
N SER A 54 10.21 -9.17 1.77
CA SER A 54 11.35 -10.04 1.51
C SER A 54 12.51 -9.29 0.87
N TYR A 55 13.72 -9.70 1.23
CA TYR A 55 14.94 -9.13 0.67
C TYR A 55 15.03 -9.35 -0.85
N ARG A 56 14.65 -10.55 -1.30
CA ARG A 56 14.67 -10.92 -2.73
C ARG A 56 13.77 -9.98 -3.55
N TRP A 57 12.55 -9.73 -3.07
CA TRP A 57 11.62 -8.82 -3.75
C TRP A 57 12.15 -7.37 -3.80
N LYS A 58 12.65 -6.88 -2.67
CA LYS A 58 13.19 -5.51 -2.60
C LYS A 58 14.35 -5.31 -3.56
N LYS A 59 15.19 -6.33 -3.71
CA LYS A 59 16.32 -6.30 -4.64
C LYS A 59 15.84 -6.25 -6.10
N VAL A 60 14.89 -7.09 -6.47
CA VAL A 60 14.30 -7.13 -7.81
C VAL A 60 13.57 -5.82 -8.11
N GLN A 61 12.82 -5.30 -7.15
CA GLN A 61 12.09 -4.03 -7.27
C GLN A 61 13.06 -2.87 -7.56
N ARG A 62 14.16 -2.78 -6.83
CA ARG A 62 15.19 -1.77 -7.07
C ARG A 62 15.83 -1.90 -8.44
N LEU A 63 16.11 -3.13 -8.85
CA LEU A 63 16.68 -3.40 -10.16
C LEU A 63 15.73 -2.94 -11.27
N LYS A 64 14.45 -3.30 -11.17
CA LYS A 64 13.44 -2.88 -12.15
C LYS A 64 13.33 -1.35 -12.22
N GLN A 65 13.26 -0.68 -11.10
CA GLN A 65 13.19 0.78 -11.04
C GLN A 65 14.45 1.45 -11.60
N SER A 66 15.61 0.84 -11.43
CA SER A 66 16.86 1.34 -11.99
C SER A 66 16.93 1.17 -13.52
N MET A 67 16.38 0.07 -14.03
CA MET A 67 16.30 -0.19 -15.49
C MET A 67 15.24 0.67 -16.18
N ASN A 68 14.11 0.89 -15.52
CA ASN A 68 12.97 1.65 -16.01
C ASN A 68 12.56 2.72 -15.00
N PRO A 69 13.31 3.82 -14.89
CA PRO A 69 13.05 4.85 -13.87
C PRO A 69 11.79 5.67 -14.13
N LEU A 70 11.30 5.66 -15.36
CA LEU A 70 10.09 6.38 -15.74
C LEU A 70 8.90 5.42 -15.82
N CYS A 71 7.68 5.95 -15.61
CA CYS A 71 6.45 5.19 -15.81
C CYS A 71 6.41 4.65 -17.25
N GLU A 72 6.16 3.35 -17.38
CA GLU A 72 6.11 2.69 -18.70
C GLU A 72 4.84 3.01 -19.49
N ASP A 73 3.97 3.84 -18.91
CA ASP A 73 2.77 4.40 -19.56
C ASP A 73 1.88 3.32 -20.19
N PRO A 74 1.34 2.38 -19.39
CA PRO A 74 0.57 1.26 -19.93
C PRO A 74 -0.71 1.67 -20.66
N TYR A 75 -1.20 2.89 -20.41
CA TYR A 75 -2.42 3.41 -21.06
C TYR A 75 -2.12 4.45 -22.14
N GLY A 76 -0.86 4.79 -22.38
CA GLY A 76 -0.47 5.77 -23.38
C GLY A 76 -0.88 7.22 -23.06
N GLN A 77 -1.29 7.52 -21.82
CA GLN A 77 -1.77 8.85 -21.45
C GLN A 77 -0.66 9.88 -21.33
N HIS A 78 0.50 9.45 -20.83
CA HIS A 78 1.65 10.36 -20.69
C HIS A 78 2.18 10.78 -22.06
N GLU A 79 2.30 9.83 -22.98
CA GLU A 79 2.72 10.10 -24.34
C GLU A 79 1.76 11.06 -25.04
N ARG A 80 0.46 10.86 -24.92
CA ARG A 80 -0.57 11.74 -25.52
C ARG A 80 -0.49 13.16 -24.97
N ARG A 81 -0.10 13.33 -23.70
CA ARG A 81 0.06 14.64 -23.09
C ARG A 81 1.45 15.24 -23.29
N GLY A 82 2.39 14.49 -23.86
CA GLY A 82 3.76 14.91 -24.02
C GLY A 82 4.52 15.09 -22.70
N ILE A 83 4.15 14.31 -21.66
CA ILE A 83 4.77 14.38 -20.35
C ILE A 83 5.44 13.06 -19.99
N THR A 84 6.40 13.12 -19.04
CA THR A 84 7.01 11.93 -18.45
C THR A 84 6.72 11.94 -16.95
N GLU A 85 6.48 10.76 -16.38
CA GLU A 85 6.26 10.60 -14.96
C GLU A 85 7.26 9.58 -14.39
N THR A 86 7.69 9.79 -13.16
CA THR A 86 8.57 8.85 -12.48
C THR A 86 7.82 7.56 -12.17
N GLY A 87 8.46 6.41 -12.41
CA GLY A 87 7.94 5.11 -11.99
C GLY A 87 8.17 4.90 -10.51
N LYS A 88 7.15 5.11 -9.70
CA LYS A 88 7.23 5.02 -8.23
C LYS A 88 6.81 3.66 -7.69
N GLN A 89 6.13 2.86 -8.51
CA GLN A 89 5.65 1.53 -8.14
C GLN A 89 6.12 0.51 -9.16
N VAL A 90 6.32 -0.72 -8.72
CA VAL A 90 6.57 -1.86 -9.60
C VAL A 90 5.34 -2.76 -9.54
N HIS A 91 4.68 -2.91 -10.67
CA HIS A 91 3.44 -3.66 -10.82
C HIS A 91 3.72 -5.03 -11.42
N HIS A 92 3.07 -6.08 -10.91
CA HIS A 92 3.10 -7.42 -11.50
C HIS A 92 2.06 -7.51 -12.62
N ILE A 93 2.48 -7.83 -13.83
CA ILE A 93 1.59 -8.00 -14.98
C ILE A 93 0.67 -9.20 -14.75
N VAL A 94 1.24 -10.36 -14.42
CA VAL A 94 0.49 -11.46 -13.81
C VAL A 94 0.44 -11.18 -12.31
N GLY A 95 -0.75 -10.97 -11.76
CA GLY A 95 -0.93 -10.52 -10.39
C GLY A 95 -0.25 -11.42 -9.36
N LEU A 96 0.19 -10.82 -8.26
CA LEU A 96 0.91 -11.53 -7.20
C LEU A 96 0.10 -12.70 -6.63
N ALA A 97 -1.23 -12.57 -6.56
CA ALA A 97 -2.10 -13.65 -6.09
C ALA A 97 -1.99 -14.92 -6.97
N GLN A 98 -1.64 -14.77 -8.24
CA GLN A 98 -1.52 -15.87 -9.19
C GLN A 98 -0.10 -16.41 -9.31
N CYS A 99 0.92 -15.58 -9.05
CA CYS A 99 2.31 -15.97 -9.23
C CYS A 99 3.14 -16.00 -7.93
N ALA A 100 2.53 -15.73 -6.78
CA ALA A 100 3.21 -15.83 -5.49
C ALA A 100 3.70 -17.25 -5.27
N GLY A 101 5.00 -17.41 -5.02
CA GLY A 101 5.62 -18.71 -4.83
C GLY A 101 6.22 -19.30 -6.10
N ASP A 102 6.12 -18.63 -7.26
CA ASP A 102 6.84 -19.06 -8.46
C ASP A 102 7.78 -17.96 -8.97
N GLU A 103 8.63 -18.30 -9.94
CA GLU A 103 9.65 -17.39 -10.46
C GLU A 103 9.09 -16.17 -11.18
N ARG A 104 7.84 -16.22 -11.65
CA ARG A 104 7.19 -15.07 -12.30
C ARG A 104 7.07 -13.87 -11.36
N ALA A 105 6.96 -14.11 -10.05
CA ALA A 105 6.89 -13.03 -9.06
C ALA A 105 8.17 -12.16 -9.04
N TYR A 106 9.28 -12.71 -9.51
CA TYR A 106 10.60 -12.05 -9.52
C TYR A 106 11.13 -11.80 -10.93
N SER A 107 10.38 -12.18 -11.97
CA SER A 107 10.80 -12.01 -13.36
C SER A 107 10.63 -10.57 -13.82
N LEU A 108 11.70 -9.97 -14.35
CA LEU A 108 11.64 -8.61 -14.90
C LEU A 108 10.63 -8.47 -16.03
N ASP A 109 10.41 -9.53 -16.81
CA ASP A 109 9.43 -9.56 -17.89
C ASP A 109 7.99 -9.48 -17.39
N ASN A 110 7.76 -9.85 -16.13
CA ASN A 110 6.44 -9.79 -15.50
C ASN A 110 6.27 -8.51 -14.65
N LEU A 111 7.21 -7.58 -14.71
CA LEU A 111 7.20 -6.37 -13.90
C LEU A 111 7.10 -5.12 -14.78
N MET A 112 6.42 -4.12 -14.27
CA MET A 112 6.25 -2.84 -14.95
C MET A 112 6.45 -1.70 -13.95
N SER A 113 7.30 -0.73 -14.31
CA SER A 113 7.45 0.50 -13.51
C SER A 113 6.34 1.46 -13.88
N VAL A 114 5.59 1.93 -12.90
CA VAL A 114 4.44 2.80 -13.13
C VAL A 114 4.36 3.92 -12.09
N CYS A 115 3.75 5.04 -12.46
CA CYS A 115 3.43 6.09 -11.52
C CYS A 115 2.22 5.69 -10.66
N TRP A 116 1.93 6.45 -9.62
CA TRP A 116 0.82 6.16 -8.70
C TRP A 116 -0.53 6.07 -9.41
N LYS A 117 -0.78 6.97 -10.37
CA LYS A 117 -2.06 7.01 -11.09
C LYS A 117 -2.25 5.79 -11.97
N CYS A 118 -1.20 5.40 -12.71
CA CYS A 118 -1.25 4.21 -13.57
C CYS A 118 -1.39 2.94 -12.72
N HIS A 119 -0.68 2.85 -11.62
CA HIS A 119 -0.77 1.72 -10.69
C HIS A 119 -2.20 1.56 -10.14
N ALA A 120 -2.80 2.66 -9.67
CA ALA A 120 -4.17 2.65 -9.16
C ALA A 120 -5.18 2.22 -10.23
N ARG A 121 -4.99 2.65 -11.47
CA ARG A 121 -5.87 2.28 -12.60
C ARG A 121 -5.70 0.81 -12.97
N LEU A 122 -4.47 0.30 -13.00
CA LEU A 122 -4.20 -1.12 -13.25
C LEU A 122 -4.87 -2.00 -12.20
N GLU A 123 -4.78 -1.64 -10.93
CA GLU A 123 -5.41 -2.40 -9.85
C GLU A 123 -6.95 -2.38 -9.96
N ARG A 124 -7.54 -1.26 -10.33
CA ARG A 124 -8.99 -1.17 -10.56
C ARG A 124 -9.43 -2.05 -11.72
N ASP A 125 -8.70 -2.04 -12.81
CA ASP A 125 -9.02 -2.83 -14.00
C ASP A 125 -8.89 -4.33 -13.71
N GLU A 126 -7.89 -4.73 -12.93
CA GLU A 126 -7.73 -6.12 -12.50
C GLU A 126 -8.90 -6.58 -11.61
N ARG A 127 -9.32 -5.75 -10.66
CA ARG A 127 -10.46 -6.05 -9.81
C ARG A 127 -11.77 -6.19 -10.61
N SER A 128 -11.92 -5.41 -11.66
CA SER A 128 -13.09 -5.49 -12.54
C SER A 128 -13.14 -6.78 -13.34
N LYS A 129 -11.99 -7.38 -13.65
CA LYS A 129 -11.91 -8.66 -14.37
C LYS A 129 -12.26 -9.86 -13.48
N ASP A 130 -12.11 -9.72 -12.17
CA ASP A 130 -12.41 -10.78 -11.20
C ASP A 130 -13.90 -10.86 -10.84
N LEU A 131 -14.70 -9.96 -11.37
CA LEU A 131 -16.17 -9.96 -11.23
C LEU A 131 -16.85 -10.70 -12.43
#